data_f9efdb12bec599ad7ce35b5c144a471d
#
_entry.id   f9efdb12bec599ad7ce35b5c144a471d
#
_cell.length_a   1.000
_cell.length_b   1.000
_cell.length_c   1.000
_cell.angle_alpha   90.00
_cell.angle_beta   90.00
_cell.angle_gamma   90.00
#
_symmetry.space_group_name_H-M   'P 1'
#
loop_
_entity.id
_entity.type
_entity.pdbx_description
1 polymer ?
#
loop_
_entity_poly.entity_id
_entity_poly.type
_entity_poly.pdbx_seq_one_letter_code
_entity_poly.pdbx_strand_id
1 'polypeptide(L)'
;MGKMGAGELNYSSDIDLICLFDQDRYGADWQEARAAFIRVTRKMTALLSDTMAGGYVFRTDLRLRPDAGVTPVCLSMAAAEAYYEAQGRTWERAAYIKARPCAGDMAAGHRFLASLTPFVWRRHLDFAAIQDAHDMRLRIREHRGLKGPLVVEGHNVKLGLGGIREIEF
;
A
#
# COMPACT_ATOMS: atom_id res chain seq x y z
N MET A 1 -0.53 -1.41 -5.71
CA MET A 1 -0.07 -0.16 -5.09
C MET A 1 1.31 0.20 -5.65
N GLY A 2 1.88 1.37 -5.32
CA GLY A 2 3.22 1.77 -5.69
C GLY A 2 3.54 1.64 -7.19
N LYS A 3 4.74 1.19 -7.54
CA LYS A 3 5.17 1.03 -8.94
C LYS A 3 4.30 0.07 -9.74
N MET A 4 3.81 -1.01 -9.13
CA MET A 4 2.90 -1.93 -9.81
C MET A 4 1.56 -1.24 -10.13
N GLY A 5 1.04 -0.45 -9.21
CA GLY A 5 -0.19 0.32 -9.41
C GLY A 5 -0.07 1.33 -10.54
N ALA A 6 1.06 2.03 -10.63
CA ALA A 6 1.36 3.02 -11.66
C ALA A 6 1.75 2.42 -13.03
N GLY A 7 1.94 1.10 -13.12
CA GLY A 7 2.47 0.49 -14.36
C GLY A 7 3.97 0.70 -14.57
N GLU A 8 4.70 1.05 -13.51
CA GLU A 8 6.13 1.39 -13.53
C GLU A 8 7.03 0.30 -12.93
N LEU A 9 6.54 -0.94 -12.87
CA LEU A 9 7.27 -2.04 -12.26
C LEU A 9 8.55 -2.35 -13.06
N ASN A 10 9.67 -2.48 -12.38
CA ASN A 10 10.93 -2.91 -12.97
C ASN A 10 11.37 -4.29 -12.43
N TYR A 11 12.40 -4.89 -13.03
CA TYR A 11 12.83 -6.28 -12.78
C TYR A 11 13.09 -6.63 -11.31
N SER A 12 13.50 -5.70 -10.48
CA SER A 12 13.84 -5.93 -9.07
C SER A 12 12.89 -5.26 -8.09
N SER A 13 11.75 -4.77 -8.56
CA SER A 13 10.76 -4.13 -7.68
C SER A 13 9.97 -5.15 -6.88
N ASP A 14 9.69 -4.81 -5.62
CA ASP A 14 8.66 -5.49 -4.85
C ASP A 14 7.28 -5.13 -5.43
N ILE A 15 6.32 -6.03 -5.27
CA ILE A 15 4.92 -5.73 -5.54
C ILE A 15 4.19 -5.43 -4.23
N ASP A 16 3.68 -4.21 -4.12
CA ASP A 16 2.88 -3.78 -2.97
C ASP A 16 1.41 -4.12 -3.23
N LEU A 17 0.84 -5.02 -2.44
CA LEU A 17 -0.52 -5.52 -2.61
C LEU A 17 -1.37 -5.26 -1.37
N ILE A 18 -2.65 -4.91 -1.59
CA ILE A 18 -3.70 -4.97 -0.58
C ILE A 18 -4.73 -5.99 -1.09
N CYS A 19 -4.95 -7.05 -0.32
CA CYS A 19 -5.90 -8.10 -0.64
C CYS A 19 -7.21 -7.84 0.09
N LEU A 20 -8.30 -7.74 -0.67
CA LEU A 20 -9.63 -7.44 -0.16
C LEU A 20 -10.64 -8.47 -0.66
N PHE A 21 -11.74 -8.65 0.06
CA PHE A 21 -12.88 -9.42 -0.39
C PHE A 21 -14.18 -8.66 -0.12
N ASP A 22 -15.18 -8.89 -0.97
CA ASP A 22 -16.51 -8.33 -0.83
C ASP A 22 -17.35 -9.22 0.09
N GLN A 23 -17.50 -8.81 1.36
CA GLN A 23 -18.19 -9.62 2.37
C GLN A 23 -19.69 -9.78 2.09
N ASP A 24 -20.31 -8.80 1.40
CA ASP A 24 -21.76 -8.83 1.17
C ASP A 24 -22.19 -9.97 0.25
N ARG A 25 -21.25 -10.50 -0.53
CA ARG A 25 -21.49 -11.68 -1.37
C ARG A 25 -21.67 -12.98 -0.59
N TYR A 26 -21.29 -13.03 0.67
CA TYR A 26 -21.27 -14.22 1.50
C TYR A 26 -22.34 -14.23 2.59
N GLY A 27 -23.12 -13.14 2.75
CA GLY A 27 -24.21 -13.09 3.72
C GLY A 27 -23.78 -13.56 5.11
N ALA A 28 -24.46 -14.57 5.66
CA ALA A 28 -24.14 -15.12 6.98
C ALA A 28 -22.77 -15.81 7.06
N ASP A 29 -22.26 -16.32 5.93
CA ASP A 29 -21.03 -17.12 5.84
C ASP A 29 -19.76 -16.26 5.66
N TRP A 30 -19.87 -14.95 5.77
CA TRP A 30 -18.76 -14.03 5.53
C TRP A 30 -17.54 -14.28 6.41
N GLN A 31 -17.71 -14.82 7.61
CA GLN A 31 -16.59 -15.15 8.51
C GLN A 31 -15.79 -16.36 8.01
N GLU A 32 -16.48 -17.36 7.48
CA GLU A 32 -15.83 -18.52 6.85
C GLU A 32 -15.11 -18.09 5.58
N ALA A 33 -15.76 -17.27 4.75
CA ALA A 33 -15.15 -16.66 3.57
C ALA A 33 -13.90 -15.87 3.94
N ARG A 34 -13.94 -15.03 5.00
CA ARG A 34 -12.78 -14.31 5.52
C ARG A 34 -11.61 -15.23 5.85
N ALA A 35 -11.89 -16.32 6.59
CA ALA A 35 -10.85 -17.28 6.95
C ALA A 35 -10.26 -17.97 5.70
N ALA A 36 -11.10 -18.29 4.71
CA ALA A 36 -10.67 -18.85 3.44
C ALA A 36 -9.79 -17.86 2.66
N PHE A 37 -10.19 -16.60 2.53
CA PHE A 37 -9.40 -15.57 1.83
C PHE A 37 -8.06 -15.27 2.50
N ILE A 38 -7.99 -15.30 3.83
CA ILE A 38 -6.70 -15.18 4.54
C ILE A 38 -5.76 -16.32 4.17
N ARG A 39 -6.27 -17.57 4.12
CA ARG A 39 -5.47 -18.75 3.71
C ARG A 39 -5.02 -18.63 2.25
N VAL A 40 -5.93 -18.25 1.36
CA VAL A 40 -5.64 -18.07 -0.07
C VAL A 40 -4.59 -16.98 -0.27
N THR A 41 -4.73 -15.83 0.41
CA THR A 41 -3.75 -14.74 0.33
C THR A 41 -2.36 -15.18 0.78
N ARG A 42 -2.25 -15.90 1.90
CA ARG A 42 -0.97 -16.45 2.37
C ARG A 42 -0.35 -17.42 1.35
N LYS A 43 -1.17 -18.32 0.79
CA LYS A 43 -0.69 -19.26 -0.22
C LYS A 43 -0.25 -18.56 -1.51
N MET A 44 -1.01 -17.58 -1.97
CA MET A 44 -0.65 -16.75 -3.12
C MET A 44 0.68 -16.03 -2.90
N THR A 45 0.85 -15.40 -1.73
CA THR A 45 2.09 -14.70 -1.39
C THR A 45 3.28 -15.66 -1.37
N ALA A 46 3.14 -16.84 -0.78
CA ALA A 46 4.19 -17.87 -0.78
C ALA A 46 4.53 -18.30 -2.23
N LEU A 47 3.55 -18.59 -3.07
CA LEU A 47 3.78 -18.97 -4.48
C LEU A 47 4.53 -17.89 -5.28
N LEU A 48 4.33 -16.61 -4.95
CA LEU A 48 5.01 -15.50 -5.63
C LEU A 48 6.42 -15.24 -5.07
N SER A 49 6.61 -15.38 -3.76
CA SER A 49 7.80 -14.88 -3.05
C SER A 49 8.78 -15.96 -2.64
N ASP A 50 8.34 -17.24 -2.53
CA ASP A 50 9.22 -18.32 -2.10
C ASP A 50 10.30 -18.59 -3.15
N THR A 51 11.54 -18.74 -2.66
CA THR A 51 12.67 -19.02 -3.53
C THR A 51 12.71 -20.50 -3.90
N MET A 52 12.58 -20.79 -5.17
CA MET A 52 12.65 -22.10 -5.77
C MET A 52 14.02 -22.29 -6.45
N ALA A 53 14.27 -23.45 -7.09
CA ALA A 53 15.50 -23.70 -7.83
C ALA A 53 15.79 -22.68 -8.95
N GLY A 54 14.76 -22.10 -9.55
CA GLY A 54 14.84 -21.05 -10.57
C GLY A 54 14.75 -19.60 -10.04
N GLY A 55 14.75 -19.39 -8.71
CA GLY A 55 14.54 -18.10 -8.08
C GLY A 55 13.12 -17.91 -7.58
N TYR A 56 12.67 -16.67 -7.46
CA TYR A 56 11.30 -16.29 -7.06
C TYR A 56 10.63 -15.51 -8.20
N VAL A 57 9.30 -15.43 -8.17
CA VAL A 57 8.53 -14.69 -9.19
C VAL A 57 8.51 -13.19 -8.85
N PHE A 58 8.01 -12.82 -7.65
CA PHE A 58 8.00 -11.45 -7.15
C PHE A 58 8.20 -11.43 -5.63
N ARG A 59 8.99 -10.51 -5.13
CA ARG A 59 8.92 -10.14 -3.71
C ARG A 59 7.61 -9.40 -3.47
N THR A 60 6.81 -9.90 -2.53
CA THR A 60 5.45 -9.39 -2.26
C THR A 60 5.41 -8.68 -0.91
N ASP A 61 4.91 -7.47 -0.89
CA ASP A 61 4.71 -6.68 0.34
C ASP A 61 3.22 -6.42 0.57
N LEU A 62 2.71 -6.88 1.73
CA LEU A 62 1.32 -6.70 2.15
C LEU A 62 1.17 -5.63 3.25
N ARG A 63 2.23 -4.87 3.56
CA ARG A 63 2.23 -3.94 4.70
C ARG A 63 1.47 -2.64 4.46
N LEU A 64 1.08 -2.32 3.23
CA LEU A 64 0.27 -1.14 2.93
C LEU A 64 -1.22 -1.29 3.26
N ARG A 65 -1.64 -2.47 3.75
CA ARG A 65 -3.03 -2.66 4.20
C ARG A 65 -3.32 -1.90 5.49
N PRO A 66 -4.59 -1.56 5.78
CA PRO A 66 -5.00 -0.90 7.02
C PRO A 66 -4.40 -1.57 8.26
N ASP A 67 -3.70 -0.79 9.07
CA ASP A 67 -3.07 -1.22 10.32
C ASP A 67 -2.43 -2.63 10.25
N ALA A 68 -1.38 -2.76 9.45
CA ALA A 68 -0.74 -4.04 9.15
C ALA A 68 -0.19 -4.78 10.38
N GLY A 69 -0.03 -4.10 11.52
CA GLY A 69 0.43 -4.70 12.78
C GLY A 69 -0.61 -5.59 13.45
N VAL A 70 -1.90 -5.28 13.27
CA VAL A 70 -3.00 -5.97 13.98
C VAL A 70 -4.02 -6.61 13.03
N THR A 71 -4.10 -6.16 11.78
CA THR A 71 -5.07 -6.67 10.81
C THR A 71 -4.57 -7.91 10.07
N PRO A 72 -5.47 -8.82 9.66
CA PRO A 72 -5.10 -9.97 8.85
C PRO A 72 -4.65 -9.55 7.45
N VAL A 73 -3.98 -10.44 6.73
CA VAL A 73 -3.44 -10.18 5.37
C VAL A 73 -4.49 -9.98 4.29
N CYS A 74 -5.75 -10.31 4.56
CA CYS A 74 -6.91 -10.04 3.71
C CYS A 74 -8.03 -9.47 4.58
N LEU A 75 -8.64 -8.36 4.13
CA LEU A 75 -9.73 -7.65 4.82
C LEU A 75 -10.98 -7.63 3.95
N SER A 76 -12.15 -7.44 4.57
CA SER A 76 -13.32 -7.06 3.78
C SER A 76 -13.19 -5.63 3.26
N MET A 77 -13.77 -5.37 2.09
CA MET A 77 -13.81 -4.01 1.51
C MET A 77 -14.48 -3.03 2.47
N ALA A 78 -15.60 -3.43 3.09
CA ALA A 78 -16.30 -2.60 4.07
C ALA A 78 -15.43 -2.23 5.30
N ALA A 79 -14.67 -3.19 5.84
CA ALA A 79 -13.78 -2.91 6.97
C ALA A 79 -12.62 -1.98 6.58
N ALA A 80 -12.07 -2.13 5.37
CA ALA A 80 -11.03 -1.25 4.85
C ALA A 80 -11.56 0.17 4.62
N GLU A 81 -12.76 0.31 4.04
CA GLU A 81 -13.42 1.60 3.80
C GLU A 81 -13.68 2.33 5.12
N ALA A 82 -14.30 1.67 6.10
CA ALA A 82 -14.53 2.23 7.43
C ALA A 82 -13.22 2.68 8.12
N TYR A 83 -12.14 1.94 7.96
CA TYR A 83 -10.83 2.33 8.48
C TYR A 83 -10.33 3.61 7.80
N TYR A 84 -10.36 3.71 6.47
CA TYR A 84 -9.86 4.88 5.75
C TYR A 84 -10.69 6.12 6.01
N GLU A 85 -12.00 5.98 6.20
CA GLU A 85 -12.89 7.08 6.57
C GLU A 85 -12.59 7.63 7.98
N ALA A 86 -12.38 6.73 8.95
CA ALA A 86 -12.25 7.11 10.36
C ALA A 86 -10.81 7.39 10.81
N GLN A 87 -9.83 6.65 10.28
CA GLN A 87 -8.46 6.60 10.80
C GLN A 87 -7.38 6.71 9.72
N GLY A 88 -7.76 6.79 8.45
CA GLY A 88 -6.83 6.83 7.32
C GLY A 88 -5.80 7.94 7.44
N ARG A 89 -4.53 7.58 7.36
CA ARG A 89 -3.38 8.48 7.55
C ARG A 89 -2.97 9.14 6.23
N THR A 90 -2.29 10.26 6.32
CA THR A 90 -1.80 11.01 5.15
C THR A 90 -0.91 10.17 4.23
N TRP A 91 -0.04 9.32 4.78
CA TRP A 91 0.81 8.45 3.99
C TRP A 91 0.05 7.34 3.25
N GLU A 92 -1.04 6.81 3.84
CA GLU A 92 -1.92 5.83 3.19
C GLU A 92 -2.65 6.47 2.02
N ARG A 93 -3.15 7.70 2.22
CA ARG A 93 -3.75 8.51 1.16
C ARG A 93 -2.79 8.69 -0.02
N ALA A 94 -1.54 9.08 0.24
CA ALA A 94 -0.51 9.22 -0.78
C ALA A 94 -0.23 7.88 -1.50
N ALA A 95 -0.20 6.76 -0.78
CA ALA A 95 -0.03 5.43 -1.37
C ALA A 95 -1.18 5.04 -2.32
N TYR A 96 -2.41 5.48 -2.02
CA TYR A 96 -3.59 5.21 -2.86
C TYR A 96 -3.62 5.98 -4.18
N ILE A 97 -2.87 7.07 -4.33
CA ILE A 97 -2.76 7.81 -5.60
C ILE A 97 -2.33 6.90 -6.76
N LYS A 98 -1.46 5.93 -6.48
CA LYS A 98 -0.97 4.93 -7.45
C LYS A 98 -1.70 3.58 -7.33
N ALA A 99 -2.89 3.53 -6.71
CA ALA A 99 -3.62 2.28 -6.56
C ALA A 99 -4.43 1.94 -7.81
N ARG A 100 -4.43 0.67 -8.18
CA ARG A 100 -5.34 0.10 -9.18
C ARG A 100 -5.68 -1.35 -8.85
N PRO A 101 -6.86 -1.85 -9.23
CA PRO A 101 -7.11 -3.28 -9.20
C PRO A 101 -6.17 -3.99 -10.19
N CYS A 102 -5.64 -5.15 -9.82
CA CYS A 102 -4.69 -5.88 -10.67
C CYS A 102 -5.04 -7.36 -10.85
N ALA A 103 -5.91 -7.91 -10.01
CA ALA A 103 -6.35 -9.30 -10.09
C ALA A 103 -7.68 -9.52 -9.36
N GLY A 104 -8.33 -10.65 -9.59
CA GLY A 104 -9.61 -11.02 -8.99
C GLY A 104 -10.79 -10.30 -9.63
N ASP A 105 -11.78 -9.89 -8.82
CA ASP A 105 -12.93 -9.11 -9.29
C ASP A 105 -12.53 -7.66 -9.55
N MET A 106 -12.13 -7.37 -10.78
CA MET A 106 -11.71 -6.04 -11.21
C MET A 106 -12.81 -5.00 -11.03
N ALA A 107 -14.08 -5.38 -11.27
CA ALA A 107 -15.21 -4.47 -11.14
C ALA A 107 -15.45 -4.07 -9.68
N ALA A 108 -15.39 -5.02 -8.74
CA ALA A 108 -15.46 -4.74 -7.32
C ALA A 108 -14.27 -3.86 -6.86
N GLY A 109 -13.06 -4.16 -7.35
CA GLY A 109 -11.88 -3.34 -7.08
C GLY A 109 -12.02 -1.89 -7.55
N HIS A 110 -12.59 -1.67 -8.74
CA HIS A 110 -12.86 -0.32 -9.24
C HIS A 110 -13.92 0.41 -8.40
N ARG A 111 -14.99 -0.28 -7.99
CA ARG A 111 -16.00 0.32 -7.09
C ARG A 111 -15.38 0.73 -5.75
N PHE A 112 -14.56 -0.14 -5.16
CA PHE A 112 -13.85 0.16 -3.92
C PHE A 112 -12.93 1.37 -4.05
N LEU A 113 -12.15 1.49 -5.13
CA LEU A 113 -11.32 2.68 -5.35
C LEU A 113 -12.16 3.95 -5.56
N ALA A 114 -13.31 3.82 -6.22
CA ALA A 114 -14.24 4.94 -6.39
C ALA A 114 -14.81 5.43 -5.06
N SER A 115 -15.16 4.52 -4.12
CA SER A 115 -15.64 4.91 -2.78
C SER A 115 -14.55 5.61 -1.96
N LEU A 116 -13.28 5.28 -2.16
CA LEU A 116 -12.15 5.96 -1.50
C LEU A 116 -11.74 7.29 -2.13
N THR A 117 -12.36 7.71 -3.24
CA THR A 117 -12.02 8.99 -3.89
C THR A 117 -12.05 10.20 -2.95
N PRO A 118 -13.05 10.37 -2.04
CA PRO A 118 -13.07 11.49 -1.10
C PRO A 118 -11.92 11.45 -0.08
N PHE A 119 -11.46 10.25 0.28
CA PHE A 119 -10.30 10.08 1.15
C PHE A 119 -9.00 10.45 0.44
N VAL A 120 -8.80 9.99 -0.79
CA VAL A 120 -7.57 10.19 -1.56
C VAL A 120 -7.47 11.64 -2.07
N TRP A 121 -8.56 12.16 -2.66
CA TRP A 121 -8.60 13.45 -3.35
C TRP A 121 -9.47 14.45 -2.59
N ARG A 122 -8.94 15.06 -1.52
CA ARG A 122 -9.64 16.11 -0.78
C ARG A 122 -9.72 17.40 -1.60
N ARG A 123 -10.89 18.05 -1.59
CA ARG A 123 -11.09 19.34 -2.28
C ARG A 123 -10.29 20.48 -1.71
N HIS A 124 -9.96 20.41 -0.42
CA HIS A 124 -9.20 21.44 0.27
C HIS A 124 -7.93 20.83 0.84
N LEU A 125 -6.79 21.47 0.51
CA LEU A 125 -5.52 21.20 1.17
C LEU A 125 -5.62 21.66 2.62
N ASP A 126 -5.59 20.71 3.52
CA ASP A 126 -5.44 20.96 4.94
C ASP A 126 -3.95 21.25 5.20
N PHE A 127 -3.64 22.40 5.80
CA PHE A 127 -2.27 22.74 6.20
C PHE A 127 -1.67 21.66 7.11
N ALA A 128 -2.49 21.02 7.95
CA ALA A 128 -2.05 19.89 8.76
C ALA A 128 -1.59 18.71 7.92
N ALA A 129 -2.24 18.41 6.79
CA ALA A 129 -1.82 17.32 5.91
C ALA A 129 -0.49 17.63 5.19
N ILE A 130 -0.24 18.88 4.86
CA ILE A 130 1.05 19.32 4.29
C ILE A 130 2.16 19.18 5.35
N GLN A 131 1.87 19.61 6.58
CA GLN A 131 2.83 19.50 7.69
C GLN A 131 3.11 18.02 8.02
N ASP A 132 2.08 17.16 8.05
CA ASP A 132 2.24 15.72 8.26
C ASP A 132 3.13 15.07 7.20
N ALA A 133 2.95 15.43 5.92
CA ALA A 133 3.78 14.92 4.82
C ALA A 133 5.24 15.38 4.99
N HIS A 134 5.46 16.65 5.36
CA HIS A 134 6.77 17.19 5.65
C HIS A 134 7.45 16.48 6.82
N ASP A 135 6.75 16.33 7.94
CA ASP A 135 7.25 15.68 9.13
C ASP A 135 7.55 14.19 8.89
N MET A 136 6.72 13.51 8.12
CA MET A 136 6.96 12.13 7.72
C MET A 136 8.25 12.01 6.90
N ARG A 137 8.49 12.90 5.97
CA ARG A 137 9.73 12.96 5.19
C ARG A 137 10.95 13.11 6.10
N LEU A 138 10.89 14.03 7.06
CA LEU A 138 11.96 14.26 8.03
C LEU A 138 12.23 12.99 8.88
N ARG A 139 11.18 12.35 9.42
CA ARG A 139 11.28 11.11 10.20
C ARG A 139 11.91 9.95 9.41
N ILE A 140 11.55 9.79 8.13
CA ILE A 140 12.15 8.76 7.27
C ILE A 140 13.66 8.99 7.13
N ARG A 141 14.09 10.25 6.90
CA ARG A 141 15.50 10.60 6.81
C ARG A 141 16.25 10.37 8.12
N GLU A 142 15.65 10.76 9.23
CA GLU A 142 16.21 10.55 10.57
C GLU A 142 16.42 9.08 10.89
N HIS A 143 15.36 8.28 10.68
CA HIS A 143 15.40 6.83 10.94
C HIS A 143 16.45 6.09 10.10
N ARG A 144 16.79 6.62 8.94
CA ARG A 144 17.80 6.06 8.02
C ARG A 144 19.18 6.68 8.18
N GLY A 145 19.38 7.57 9.15
CA GLY A 145 20.68 8.21 9.38
C GLY A 145 21.11 9.19 8.28
N LEU A 146 20.19 9.68 7.45
CA LEU A 146 20.46 10.55 6.30
C LEU A 146 20.39 12.03 6.66
N LYS A 147 20.96 12.43 7.80
CA LYS A 147 20.95 13.80 8.32
C LYS A 147 22.14 14.67 7.88
N GLY A 148 23.15 14.09 7.26
CA GLY A 148 24.38 14.79 6.87
C GLY A 148 24.20 15.76 5.69
N PRO A 149 25.22 16.58 5.41
CA PRO A 149 25.24 17.40 4.20
C PRO A 149 25.15 16.50 2.96
N LEU A 150 24.69 17.08 1.85
CA LEU A 150 24.61 16.36 0.58
C LEU A 150 26.02 15.98 0.12
N VAL A 151 26.30 14.70 0.09
CA VAL A 151 27.53 14.13 -0.50
C VAL A 151 27.08 13.30 -1.70
N VAL A 152 27.69 13.56 -2.87
CA VAL A 152 27.28 12.90 -4.12
C VAL A 152 27.66 11.42 -4.12
N GLU A 153 28.87 11.11 -3.65
CA GLU A 153 29.33 9.73 -3.55
C GLU A 153 28.57 8.97 -2.47
N GLY A 154 27.93 7.86 -2.85
CA GLY A 154 27.10 7.05 -1.94
C GLY A 154 25.75 7.69 -1.58
N HIS A 155 25.31 8.75 -2.26
CA HIS A 155 24.03 9.39 -2.02
C HIS A 155 22.86 8.43 -2.23
N ASN A 156 21.94 8.36 -1.25
CA ASN A 156 20.74 7.56 -1.37
C ASN A 156 19.71 8.27 -2.26
N VAL A 157 19.71 7.94 -3.53
CA VAL A 157 18.82 8.56 -4.54
C VAL A 157 17.33 8.31 -4.31
N LYS A 158 16.95 7.38 -3.44
CA LYS A 158 15.56 7.11 -3.11
C LYS A 158 15.06 7.93 -1.92
N LEU A 159 15.84 8.00 -0.84
CA LEU A 159 15.43 8.56 0.45
C LEU A 159 16.25 9.78 0.90
N GLY A 160 17.35 10.06 0.22
CA GLY A 160 18.22 11.22 0.50
C GLY A 160 17.58 12.52 0.07
N LEU A 161 18.28 13.62 0.36
CA LEU A 161 17.85 14.98 -0.02
C LEU A 161 17.73 15.09 -1.54
N GLY A 162 16.60 15.56 -2.06
CA GLY A 162 16.31 15.63 -3.49
C GLY A 162 16.06 14.25 -4.14
N GLY A 163 15.94 13.19 -3.35
CA GLY A 163 15.69 11.84 -3.84
C GLY A 163 14.25 11.62 -4.32
N ILE A 164 14.04 10.47 -4.97
CA ILE A 164 12.75 10.09 -5.61
C ILE A 164 11.56 10.27 -4.66
N ARG A 165 11.70 9.88 -3.38
CA ARG A 165 10.64 10.01 -2.39
C ARG A 165 10.26 11.46 -2.10
N GLU A 166 11.20 12.39 -2.12
CA GLU A 166 10.92 13.82 -1.91
C GLU A 166 10.20 14.45 -3.10
N ILE A 167 10.40 13.93 -4.30
CA ILE A 167 9.74 14.38 -5.53
C ILE A 167 8.30 13.84 -5.61
N GLU A 168 8.09 12.61 -5.12
CA GLU A 168 6.77 11.93 -5.15
C GLU A 168 5.81 12.42 -4.06
N PHE A 169 6.31 13.04 -2.98
CA PHE A 169 5.52 13.62 -1.88
C PHE A 169 5.23 15.10 -2.11
#